data_d326c9f5d14fc2256ef2a3066c5866bf
#
_entry.id   d326c9f5d14fc2256ef2a3066c5866bf
#
_cell.length_a   1.000
_cell.length_b   1.000
_cell.length_c   1.000
_cell.angle_alpha   90.00
_cell.angle_beta   90.00
_cell.angle_gamma   90.00
#
_symmetry.space_group_name_H-M   'P 1'
#
loop_
_entity.id
_entity.type
_entity.pdbx_description
1 polymer ?
#
loop_
_entity_poly.entity_id
_entity_poly.type
_entity_poly.pdbx_seq_one_letter_code
_entity_poly.pdbx_strand_id
1 'polypeptide(L)'
;IDKASSSDSNCVAPTSLYQRNNGERDYTIWVGNLQAKFKAGGRPLAVGGDYMHNTEDYALTDPGITAANQDETDGWDVYIKYGGTKNKGVWLLGYWYAEIEQFAVNSSFAQDDWVRWGSATQTRASDMKGHELRAAYGLGSGMNLVARLYLVEAITSVEDGNRFRLDFNYKF
;
A
#
# COMPACT_ATOMS: atom_id res chain seq x y z
N ILE A 1 -15.05 6.69 9.80
CA ILE A 1 -14.11 7.73 10.32
C ILE A 1 -14.82 9.05 10.04
N ASP A 2 -15.21 9.74 11.10
CA ASP A 2 -15.92 11.01 10.97
C ASP A 2 -15.05 12.01 10.19
N LYS A 3 -15.73 12.87 9.42
CA LYS A 3 -15.07 13.97 8.70
C LYS A 3 -14.15 14.73 9.64
N ALA A 4 -12.87 14.73 9.35
CA ALA A 4 -11.96 15.62 10.04
C ALA A 4 -12.45 17.05 9.76
N SER A 5 -12.82 17.77 10.82
CA SER A 5 -13.30 19.14 10.69
C SER A 5 -12.21 20.00 10.02
N SER A 6 -12.60 20.84 9.08
CA SER A 6 -11.69 21.82 8.45
C SER A 6 -11.03 22.78 9.46
N SER A 7 -11.50 22.80 10.69
CA SER A 7 -10.93 23.54 11.81
C SER A 7 -9.88 22.76 12.61
N ASP A 8 -9.68 21.48 12.32
CA ASP A 8 -8.61 20.71 12.96
C ASP A 8 -7.25 21.15 12.39
N SER A 9 -6.42 21.70 13.25
CA SER A 9 -5.10 22.22 12.87
C SER A 9 -4.19 21.14 12.24
N ASN A 10 -4.46 19.87 12.46
CA ASN A 10 -3.76 18.74 11.83
C ASN A 10 -4.24 18.46 10.42
N CYS A 11 -5.41 19.00 10.03
CA CYS A 11 -6.02 18.81 8.72
C CYS A 11 -5.89 20.04 7.79
N VAL A 12 -5.31 21.13 8.25
CA VAL A 12 -5.52 22.47 7.68
C VAL A 12 -4.53 22.91 6.62
N ALA A 13 -3.41 22.28 6.43
CA ALA A 13 -2.51 22.81 5.41
C ALA A 13 -2.73 22.14 4.04
N PRO A 14 -3.18 22.86 2.99
CA PRO A 14 -3.35 22.29 1.65
C PRO A 14 -2.05 21.76 1.04
N THR A 15 -0.93 21.93 1.72
CA THR A 15 0.40 21.44 1.36
C THR A 15 0.88 20.27 2.21
N SER A 16 0.12 19.85 3.25
CA SER A 16 0.52 18.71 4.06
C SER A 16 0.20 17.39 3.35
N LEU A 17 0.99 16.39 3.68
CA LEU A 17 0.85 15.01 3.25
C LEU A 17 -0.54 14.41 3.37
N TYR A 18 -1.26 14.88 4.35
CA TYR A 18 -2.57 14.38 4.74
C TYR A 18 -3.72 15.03 3.98
N GLN A 19 -3.42 16.02 3.13
CA GLN A 19 -4.44 16.94 2.63
C GLN A 19 -4.63 17.02 1.13
N ARG A 20 -4.29 16.06 0.40
CA ARG A 20 -4.76 16.03 -0.97
C ARG A 20 -6.27 15.75 -1.04
N ASN A 21 -7.06 16.53 -0.26
CA ASN A 21 -8.51 16.47 -0.16
C ASN A 21 -9.10 15.13 0.30
N ASN A 22 -8.28 14.19 0.78
CA ASN A 22 -8.76 12.88 1.25
C ASN A 22 -9.07 12.85 2.75
N GLY A 23 -8.49 13.74 3.57
CA GLY A 23 -8.68 13.75 5.02
C GLY A 23 -10.05 14.30 5.49
N GLU A 24 -10.77 15.00 4.63
CA GLU A 24 -12.06 15.60 4.94
C GLU A 24 -13.27 14.79 4.42
N ARG A 25 -13.01 13.60 3.86
CA ARG A 25 -14.06 12.75 3.30
C ARG A 25 -14.44 11.64 4.26
N ASP A 26 -15.69 11.27 4.20
CA ASP A 26 -16.16 10.06 4.84
C ASP A 26 -15.67 8.84 4.05
N TYR A 27 -15.40 7.77 4.76
CA TYR A 27 -15.00 6.48 4.21
C TYR A 27 -15.74 5.37 4.94
N THR A 28 -16.41 4.52 4.19
CA THR A 28 -17.02 3.28 4.69
C THR A 28 -16.44 2.13 3.90
N ILE A 29 -15.35 1.56 4.40
CA ILE A 29 -14.54 0.60 3.65
C ILE A 29 -14.82 -0.83 4.12
N TRP A 30 -15.18 -1.69 3.19
CA TRP A 30 -15.23 -3.13 3.36
C TRP A 30 -13.92 -3.76 2.89
N VAL A 31 -13.36 -4.67 3.69
CA VAL A 31 -12.14 -5.39 3.35
C VAL A 31 -12.39 -6.87 3.43
N GLY A 32 -12.13 -7.58 2.34
CA GLY A 32 -12.11 -9.03 2.26
C GLY A 32 -10.68 -9.53 2.14
N ASN A 33 -10.27 -10.51 2.97
CA ASN A 33 -8.96 -11.15 2.91
C ASN A 33 -9.09 -12.64 2.66
N LEU A 34 -8.25 -13.16 1.76
CA LEU A 34 -8.12 -14.60 1.53
C LEU A 34 -6.65 -14.98 1.50
N GLN A 35 -6.30 -16.00 2.29
CA GLN A 35 -4.94 -16.53 2.32
C GLN A 35 -4.95 -18.06 2.38
N ALA A 36 -4.11 -18.71 1.58
CA ALA A 36 -3.80 -20.12 1.65
C ALA A 36 -2.32 -20.35 1.97
N LYS A 37 -2.04 -21.32 2.84
CA LYS A 37 -0.68 -21.69 3.26
C LYS A 37 -0.47 -23.19 3.10
N PHE A 38 0.60 -23.57 2.42
CA PHE A 38 0.99 -24.96 2.21
C PHE A 38 2.51 -25.11 2.23
N LYS A 39 2.98 -26.30 1.90
CA LYS A 39 4.41 -26.58 1.71
C LYS A 39 4.66 -27.00 0.28
N ALA A 40 5.69 -26.42 -0.34
CA ALA A 40 6.18 -26.81 -1.64
C ALA A 40 7.68 -27.07 -1.55
N GLY A 41 8.14 -28.25 -1.97
CA GLY A 41 9.56 -28.62 -1.85
C GLY A 41 10.09 -28.56 -0.40
N GLY A 42 9.25 -28.90 0.59
CA GLY A 42 9.62 -28.83 2.00
C GLY A 42 9.64 -27.42 2.63
N ARG A 43 9.40 -26.37 1.85
CA ARG A 43 9.39 -24.97 2.30
C ARG A 43 7.97 -24.40 2.37
N PRO A 44 7.72 -23.43 3.25
CA PRO A 44 6.44 -22.73 3.29
C PRO A 44 6.17 -22.02 1.97
N LEU A 45 4.94 -22.13 1.50
CA LEU A 45 4.38 -21.36 0.38
C LEU A 45 3.07 -20.73 0.86
N ALA A 46 2.92 -19.43 0.68
CA ALA A 46 1.69 -18.72 0.95
C ALA A 46 1.28 -17.93 -0.28
N VAL A 47 -0.01 -18.00 -0.60
CA VAL A 47 -0.66 -17.15 -1.59
C VAL A 47 -1.85 -16.48 -0.94
N GLY A 48 -2.16 -15.27 -1.35
CA GLY A 48 -3.31 -14.56 -0.81
C GLY A 48 -3.52 -13.26 -1.52
N GLY A 49 -4.53 -12.52 -1.04
CA GLY A 49 -4.87 -11.21 -1.52
C GLY A 49 -5.91 -10.56 -0.64
N ASP A 50 -6.01 -9.28 -0.78
CA ASP A 50 -7.00 -8.42 -0.15
C ASP A 50 -7.84 -7.75 -1.25
N TYR A 51 -9.11 -7.55 -0.98
CA TYR A 51 -9.99 -6.71 -1.76
C TYR A 51 -10.62 -5.69 -0.81
N MET A 52 -10.65 -4.45 -1.20
CA MET A 52 -11.25 -3.36 -0.45
C MET A 52 -12.19 -2.57 -1.34
N HIS A 53 -13.30 -2.15 -0.78
CA HIS A 53 -14.31 -1.35 -1.45
C HIS A 53 -14.84 -0.29 -0.50
N ASN A 54 -14.74 0.96 -0.93
CA ASN A 54 -15.33 2.08 -0.22
C ASN A 54 -16.74 2.32 -0.77
N THR A 55 -17.74 2.23 0.08
CA THR A 55 -19.16 2.33 -0.29
C THR A 55 -19.72 3.75 -0.25
N GLU A 56 -18.87 4.75 -0.03
CA GLU A 56 -19.29 6.15 -0.06
C GLU A 56 -19.47 6.64 -1.49
N ASP A 57 -20.57 7.36 -1.71
CA ASP A 57 -20.86 8.06 -2.96
C ASP A 57 -20.33 9.50 -2.88
N TYR A 58 -19.50 9.90 -3.82
CA TYR A 58 -18.91 11.23 -3.88
C TYR A 58 -19.60 12.09 -4.95
N ALA A 59 -19.99 13.30 -4.56
CA ALA A 59 -20.61 14.25 -5.49
C ALA A 59 -19.57 15.05 -6.27
N LEU A 60 -19.86 15.38 -7.51
CA LEU A 60 -19.00 16.27 -8.34
C LEU A 60 -18.80 17.66 -7.74
N THR A 61 -19.64 18.04 -6.78
CA THR A 61 -19.51 19.30 -6.02
C THR A 61 -18.50 19.21 -4.89
N ASP A 62 -18.07 18.01 -4.52
CA ASP A 62 -17.12 17.82 -3.42
C ASP A 62 -15.70 18.22 -3.87
N PRO A 63 -14.91 18.84 -2.98
CA PRO A 63 -13.57 19.29 -3.33
C PRO A 63 -12.69 18.16 -3.87
N GLY A 64 -12.14 18.34 -5.07
CA GLY A 64 -11.23 17.38 -5.71
C GLY A 64 -11.90 16.14 -6.32
N ILE A 65 -13.23 16.07 -6.34
CA ILE A 65 -13.99 15.07 -7.07
C ILE A 65 -14.20 15.53 -8.49
N THR A 66 -14.02 14.65 -9.44
CA THR A 66 -14.20 14.86 -10.88
C THR A 66 -14.95 13.66 -11.46
N ALA A 67 -15.50 13.82 -12.66
CA ALA A 67 -16.14 12.70 -13.35
C ALA A 67 -15.16 11.54 -13.68
N ALA A 68 -13.86 11.78 -13.59
CA ALA A 68 -12.85 10.76 -13.86
C ALA A 68 -12.46 9.97 -12.61
N ASN A 69 -12.76 10.46 -11.40
CA ASN A 69 -12.32 9.80 -10.17
C ASN A 69 -13.42 9.53 -9.15
N GLN A 70 -14.65 9.98 -9.36
CA GLN A 70 -15.74 9.82 -8.40
C GLN A 70 -16.02 8.35 -8.05
N ASP A 71 -15.85 7.46 -9.02
CA ASP A 71 -16.14 6.03 -8.90
C ASP A 71 -14.86 5.20 -8.60
N GLU A 72 -13.72 5.85 -8.34
CA GLU A 72 -12.45 5.22 -8.03
C GLU A 72 -12.36 4.74 -6.58
N THR A 73 -13.19 3.76 -6.23
CA THR A 73 -13.44 3.29 -4.85
C THR A 73 -12.95 1.89 -4.56
N ASP A 74 -12.38 1.20 -5.55
CA ASP A 74 -11.93 -0.18 -5.43
C ASP A 74 -10.43 -0.30 -5.22
N GLY A 75 -10.02 -1.29 -4.46
CA GLY A 75 -8.62 -1.64 -4.31
C GLY A 75 -8.45 -3.14 -4.11
N TRP A 76 -7.36 -3.67 -4.62
CA TRP A 76 -7.02 -5.07 -4.42
C TRP A 76 -5.53 -5.30 -4.49
N ASP A 77 -5.08 -6.35 -3.80
CA ASP A 77 -3.75 -6.89 -3.97
C ASP A 77 -3.76 -8.41 -4.02
N VAL A 78 -2.72 -8.96 -4.62
CA VAL A 78 -2.43 -10.39 -4.59
C VAL A 78 -0.96 -10.62 -4.31
N TYR A 79 -0.65 -11.72 -3.64
CA TYR A 79 0.72 -12.04 -3.35
C TYR A 79 1.03 -13.53 -3.35
N ILE A 80 2.29 -13.83 -3.57
CA ILE A 80 2.91 -15.13 -3.35
C ILE A 80 4.19 -14.97 -2.53
N LYS A 81 4.38 -15.82 -1.52
CA LYS A 81 5.58 -15.88 -0.67
C LYS A 81 6.07 -17.30 -0.57
N TYR A 82 7.35 -17.52 -0.86
CA TYR A 82 7.98 -18.83 -0.79
C TYR A 82 9.22 -18.81 0.09
N GLY A 83 9.33 -19.75 1.03
CA GLY A 83 10.42 -19.86 1.99
C GLY A 83 10.19 -19.13 3.30
N GLY A 84 11.25 -18.75 3.98
CA GLY A 84 11.21 -18.07 5.27
C GLY A 84 12.61 -17.65 5.72
N THR A 85 12.70 -16.91 6.83
CA THR A 85 13.97 -16.36 7.35
C THR A 85 14.24 -16.74 8.81
N LYS A 86 13.53 -17.76 9.34
CA LYS A 86 13.60 -18.13 10.75
C LYS A 86 15.00 -18.60 11.17
N ASN A 87 15.70 -19.32 10.30
CA ASN A 87 17.00 -19.87 10.58
C ASN A 87 18.10 -19.21 9.74
N LYS A 88 19.35 -19.32 10.18
CA LYS A 88 20.49 -18.87 9.39
C LYS A 88 20.59 -19.64 8.08
N GLY A 89 20.87 -18.93 6.99
CA GLY A 89 21.07 -19.52 5.68
C GLY A 89 19.78 -19.82 4.90
N VAL A 90 18.62 -19.58 5.49
CA VAL A 90 17.35 -19.72 4.77
C VAL A 90 16.90 -18.39 4.18
N TRP A 91 16.12 -18.48 3.13
CA TRP A 91 15.66 -17.32 2.40
C TRP A 91 14.15 -17.36 2.14
N LEU A 92 13.59 -16.20 1.91
CA LEU A 92 12.22 -15.98 1.46
C LEU A 92 12.26 -15.16 0.17
N LEU A 93 11.47 -15.57 -0.81
CA LEU A 93 11.14 -14.77 -1.97
C LEU A 93 9.65 -14.43 -1.90
N GLY A 94 9.30 -13.22 -2.28
CA GLY A 94 7.93 -12.75 -2.30
C GLY A 94 7.69 -11.84 -3.50
N TYR A 95 6.47 -11.88 -3.98
CA TYR A 95 5.97 -11.01 -5.02
C TYR A 95 4.58 -10.55 -4.64
N TRP A 96 4.30 -9.27 -4.85
CA TRP A 96 2.99 -8.64 -4.71
C TRP A 96 2.68 -7.85 -5.95
N TYR A 97 1.43 -7.84 -6.32
CA TYR A 97 0.84 -6.87 -7.22
C TYR A 97 -0.32 -6.22 -6.49
N ALA A 98 -0.45 -4.91 -6.61
CA ALA A 98 -1.57 -4.16 -6.07
C ALA A 98 -2.07 -3.14 -7.08
N GLU A 99 -3.37 -2.87 -7.02
CA GLU A 99 -4.05 -1.78 -7.70
C GLU A 99 -5.02 -1.17 -6.70
N ILE A 100 -4.77 0.08 -6.32
CA ILE A 100 -5.50 0.79 -5.28
C ILE A 100 -5.96 2.11 -5.85
N GLU A 101 -7.23 2.21 -6.13
CA GLU A 101 -7.86 3.41 -6.65
C GLU A 101 -7.84 4.56 -5.64
N GLN A 102 -8.14 5.77 -6.10
CA GLN A 102 -7.92 7.00 -5.34
C GLN A 102 -8.68 7.04 -4.01
N PHE A 103 -9.89 6.52 -3.98
CA PHE A 103 -10.77 6.53 -2.80
C PHE A 103 -11.01 5.15 -2.19
N ALA A 104 -10.33 4.13 -2.67
CA ALA A 104 -10.40 2.78 -2.10
C ALA A 104 -9.97 2.75 -0.63
N VAL A 105 -9.01 3.60 -0.27
CA VAL A 105 -8.49 3.73 1.10
C VAL A 105 -8.29 5.19 1.47
N ASN A 106 -8.41 5.49 2.75
CA ASN A 106 -7.99 6.80 3.24
C ASN A 106 -6.46 6.88 3.24
N SER A 107 -5.91 7.60 2.27
CA SER A 107 -4.47 7.71 2.03
C SER A 107 -3.70 8.32 3.20
N SER A 108 -4.37 9.03 4.12
CA SER A 108 -3.75 9.59 5.33
C SER A 108 -3.31 8.52 6.32
N PHE A 109 -3.93 7.34 6.28
CA PHE A 109 -3.66 6.22 7.18
C PHE A 109 -3.09 5.00 6.48
N ALA A 110 -3.01 5.03 5.15
CA ALA A 110 -2.47 3.93 4.37
C ALA A 110 -0.94 3.89 4.43
N GLN A 111 -0.37 2.72 4.19
CA GLN A 111 1.08 2.52 4.17
C GLN A 111 1.72 3.29 3.00
N ASP A 112 2.82 4.00 3.27
CA ASP A 112 3.53 4.82 2.29
C ASP A 112 4.76 4.14 1.66
N ASP A 113 4.96 2.86 1.89
CA ASP A 113 6.16 2.15 1.42
C ASP A 113 6.20 1.99 -0.10
N TRP A 114 5.06 1.87 -0.74
CA TRP A 114 4.95 1.60 -2.18
C TRP A 114 5.24 2.82 -3.03
N VAL A 115 4.77 3.99 -2.63
CA VAL A 115 4.78 5.16 -3.51
C VAL A 115 5.68 6.25 -2.97
N ARG A 116 6.67 6.67 -3.77
CA ARG A 116 7.42 7.89 -3.55
C ARG A 116 7.81 8.48 -4.89
N TRP A 117 6.96 9.38 -5.36
CA TRP A 117 7.28 10.18 -6.54
C TRP A 117 8.38 11.19 -6.20
N GLY A 118 9.27 11.49 -7.12
CA GLY A 118 10.49 12.24 -6.89
C GLY A 118 10.36 13.73 -6.51
N SER A 119 9.19 14.19 -6.09
CA SER A 119 9.00 15.54 -5.59
C SER A 119 8.92 15.56 -4.06
N ALA A 120 9.30 16.70 -3.45
CA ALA A 120 9.21 16.91 -2.01
C ALA A 120 7.78 16.88 -1.47
N THR A 121 6.79 16.92 -2.33
CA THR A 121 5.38 16.69 -2.00
C THR A 121 5.09 15.21 -2.10
N GLN A 122 4.72 14.62 -0.98
CA GLN A 122 4.62 13.24 -0.85
C GLN A 122 3.48 12.58 -1.57
N THR A 123 3.74 11.53 -1.92
CA THR A 123 3.20 10.27 -2.32
C THR A 123 1.83 9.98 -1.83
N ARG A 124 1.03 9.61 -2.75
CA ARG A 124 -0.27 9.02 -2.52
C ARG A 124 -0.05 7.60 -2.04
N ALA A 125 -0.79 7.18 -1.04
CA ALA A 125 -0.87 5.78 -0.64
C ALA A 125 -2.08 5.10 -1.31
N SER A 126 -2.72 5.78 -2.24
CA SER A 126 -3.78 5.33 -3.16
C SER A 126 -3.55 5.94 -4.55
N ASP A 127 -4.40 5.68 -5.51
CA ASP A 127 -4.24 6.07 -6.91
C ASP A 127 -2.95 5.49 -7.50
N MET A 128 -2.73 4.20 -7.28
CA MET A 128 -1.51 3.54 -7.69
C MET A 128 -1.76 2.08 -8.07
N LYS A 129 -0.93 1.58 -8.97
CA LYS A 129 -0.78 0.16 -9.25
C LYS A 129 0.69 -0.18 -9.40
N GLY A 130 1.04 -1.43 -9.13
CA GLY A 130 2.43 -1.80 -9.28
C GLY A 130 2.83 -3.12 -8.65
N HIS A 131 4.12 -3.32 -8.58
CA HIS A 131 4.74 -4.57 -8.19
C HIS A 131 5.70 -4.35 -7.02
N GLU A 132 5.71 -5.29 -6.06
CA GLU A 132 6.79 -5.41 -5.09
C GLU A 132 7.47 -6.76 -5.28
N LEU A 133 8.78 -6.75 -5.48
CA LEU A 133 9.65 -7.91 -5.41
C LEU A 133 10.39 -7.87 -4.07
N ARG A 134 10.34 -8.96 -3.32
CA ARG A 134 10.99 -9.07 -2.01
C ARG A 134 11.90 -10.30 -1.95
N ALA A 135 13.13 -10.08 -1.50
CA ALA A 135 14.04 -11.15 -1.12
C ALA A 135 14.47 -10.94 0.32
N ALA A 136 14.41 -11.97 1.15
CA ALA A 136 14.90 -11.89 2.52
C ALA A 136 15.80 -13.07 2.85
N TYR A 137 16.82 -12.82 3.68
CA TYR A 137 17.81 -13.80 4.09
C TYR A 137 17.95 -13.85 5.60
N GLY A 138 17.83 -15.03 6.17
CA GLY A 138 17.98 -15.26 7.60
C GLY A 138 19.45 -15.30 8.01
N LEU A 139 19.83 -14.44 8.94
CA LEU A 139 21.18 -14.37 9.52
C LEU A 139 21.31 -15.21 10.80
N GLY A 140 20.17 -15.69 11.33
CA GLY A 140 20.08 -16.38 12.61
C GLY A 140 19.91 -15.44 13.80
N SER A 141 19.65 -16.01 14.99
CA SER A 141 19.50 -15.22 16.23
C SER A 141 18.52 -14.05 16.12
N GLY A 142 17.40 -14.24 15.42
CA GLY A 142 16.39 -13.21 15.24
C GLY A 142 16.74 -12.11 14.21
N MET A 143 17.86 -12.26 13.50
CA MET A 143 18.32 -11.30 12.50
C MET A 143 17.94 -11.73 11.08
N ASN A 144 17.59 -10.77 10.25
CA ASN A 144 17.43 -10.97 8.81
C ASN A 144 17.75 -9.69 8.02
N LEU A 145 18.09 -9.89 6.76
CA LEU A 145 18.26 -8.84 5.77
C LEU A 145 17.10 -8.95 4.78
N VAL A 146 16.48 -7.83 4.42
CA VAL A 146 15.36 -7.79 3.48
C VAL A 146 15.63 -6.75 2.40
N ALA A 147 15.65 -7.19 1.15
CA ALA A 147 15.66 -6.31 -0.01
C ALA A 147 14.27 -6.25 -0.63
N ARG A 148 13.81 -5.06 -0.99
CA ARG A 148 12.54 -4.81 -1.66
C ARG A 148 12.76 -3.91 -2.86
N LEU A 149 12.13 -4.26 -3.97
CA LEU A 149 12.06 -3.43 -5.17
C LEU A 149 10.59 -3.17 -5.46
N TYR A 150 10.23 -1.90 -5.52
CA TYR A 150 8.92 -1.42 -5.89
C TYR A 150 8.98 -0.81 -7.28
N LEU A 151 8.05 -1.20 -8.14
CA LEU A 151 7.85 -0.68 -9.48
C LEU A 151 6.41 -0.22 -9.54
N VAL A 152 6.16 1.07 -9.44
CA VAL A 152 4.81 1.63 -9.20
C VAL A 152 4.52 2.74 -10.18
N GLU A 153 3.31 2.77 -10.68
CA GLU A 153 2.76 3.83 -11.53
C GLU A 153 1.44 4.34 -10.95
N ALA A 154 1.11 5.58 -11.21
CA ALA A 154 -0.18 6.15 -10.87
C ALA A 154 -1.27 5.63 -11.83
N ILE A 155 -2.52 5.50 -11.34
CA ILE A 155 -3.65 5.08 -12.16
C ILE A 155 -4.17 6.27 -12.98
N THR A 156 -4.35 7.42 -12.33
CA THR A 156 -4.99 8.59 -12.95
C THR A 156 -4.02 9.65 -13.50
N SER A 157 -2.71 9.44 -13.37
CA SER A 157 -1.69 10.35 -13.89
C SER A 157 -0.54 9.59 -14.56
N VAL A 158 0.36 10.33 -15.21
CA VAL A 158 1.54 9.77 -15.90
C VAL A 158 2.76 9.57 -14.98
N GLU A 159 2.57 9.70 -13.67
CA GLU A 159 3.65 9.56 -12.72
C GLU A 159 4.00 8.08 -12.51
N ASP A 160 5.28 7.78 -12.48
CA ASP A 160 5.84 6.49 -12.12
C ASP A 160 6.93 6.63 -11.07
N GLY A 161 7.29 5.55 -10.43
CA GLY A 161 8.35 5.55 -9.45
C GLY A 161 8.89 4.16 -9.14
N ASN A 162 10.21 4.09 -9.10
CA ASN A 162 10.91 2.89 -8.68
C ASN A 162 11.60 3.16 -7.34
N ARG A 163 11.45 2.23 -6.41
CA ARG A 163 12.10 2.33 -5.10
C ARG A 163 12.81 1.04 -4.77
N PHE A 164 14.07 1.16 -4.41
CA PHE A 164 14.79 0.07 -3.76
C PHE A 164 14.95 0.35 -2.27
N ARG A 165 14.68 -0.66 -1.44
CA ARG A 165 14.84 -0.58 0.01
C ARG A 165 15.61 -1.79 0.51
N LEU A 166 16.55 -1.55 1.42
CA LEU A 166 17.30 -2.58 2.12
C LEU A 166 17.12 -2.39 3.62
N ASP A 167 16.60 -3.40 4.30
CA ASP A 167 16.35 -3.38 5.74
C ASP A 167 17.21 -4.44 6.42
N PHE A 168 17.82 -4.07 7.53
CA PHE A 168 18.36 -5.00 8.51
C PHE A 168 17.43 -5.05 9.71
N ASN A 169 16.90 -6.24 10.02
CA ASN A 169 15.99 -6.43 11.13
C ASN A 169 16.66 -7.27 12.22
N TYR A 170 16.51 -6.85 13.45
CA TYR A 170 16.94 -7.57 14.63
C TYR A 170 15.80 -7.64 15.65
N LYS A 171 15.53 -8.84 16.14
CA LYS A 171 14.55 -9.09 17.20
C LYS A 171 15.30 -9.51 18.45
N PHE A 172 15.24 -8.68 19.49
CA PHE A 172 15.74 -8.93 20.84
C PHE A 172 14.63 -9.38 21.78
#